data_ddcdd8f62ceb03f1a5e49ee8082551d0
#
_entry.id   ddcdd8f62ceb03f1a5e49ee8082551d0
#
_cell.length_a   1.000
_cell.length_b   1.000
_cell.length_c   1.000
_cell.angle_alpha   90.00
_cell.angle_beta   90.00
_cell.angle_gamma   90.00
#
_symmetry.space_group_name_H-M   'P 1'
#
loop_
_entity.id
_entity.type
_entity.pdbx_description
1 polymer ?
#
loop_
_entity_poly.entity_id
_entity_poly.type
_entity_poly.pdbx_seq_one_letter_code
_entity_poly.pdbx_strand_id
1 'polypeptide(L)'
;MWGVHAVEAALANPLRGKPRRIIATADRAKQLNARFGRLEVEIVEPRDIDRALPTGAVHNGVAMRPDPLLPLSIEEIGDPASGVLVMLDQVTDPQNVGAIFRSAAAFGARGVILQDRNAPALAGALAKAAVGAVDKIPHASVTNLSRALETLAEMGWRAVGLAGEATDSLESVLDGSPTVIVMGSEGEGLRRLVSEHCDVLAKIPMPGGFESINVSNAAAIALYECTRFRAQGEVVTQK
;
A
#
# COMPACT_ATOMS: atom_id res chain seq x y z
N MET A 1 9.75 13.37 2.96
CA MET A 1 9.79 12.41 1.82
C MET A 1 11.11 12.62 1.07
N TRP A 2 11.75 11.55 0.58
CA TRP A 2 13.01 11.64 -0.14
C TRP A 2 13.15 10.53 -1.20
N GLY A 3 14.08 10.77 -2.15
CA GLY A 3 14.33 9.89 -3.29
C GLY A 3 13.46 10.22 -4.49
N VAL A 4 14.06 10.02 -5.67
CA VAL A 4 13.53 10.52 -6.95
C VAL A 4 12.10 10.06 -7.20
N HIS A 5 11.85 8.76 -7.19
CA HIS A 5 10.54 8.21 -7.53
C HIS A 5 9.42 8.68 -6.58
N ALA A 6 9.72 8.75 -5.27
CA ALA A 6 8.74 9.22 -4.29
C ALA A 6 8.41 10.71 -4.51
N VAL A 7 9.43 11.55 -4.72
CA VAL A 7 9.25 12.99 -4.96
C VAL A 7 8.53 13.24 -6.29
N GLU A 8 8.93 12.57 -7.36
CA GLU A 8 8.29 12.73 -8.67
C GLU A 8 6.84 12.27 -8.68
N ALA A 9 6.52 11.15 -8.01
CA ALA A 9 5.14 10.69 -7.89
C ALA A 9 4.27 11.68 -7.11
N ALA A 10 4.81 12.23 -6.01
CA ALA A 10 4.10 13.22 -5.22
C ALA A 10 3.88 14.54 -5.97
N LEU A 11 4.84 14.99 -6.79
CA LEU A 11 4.70 16.17 -7.65
C LEU A 11 3.71 15.95 -8.80
N ALA A 12 3.57 14.71 -9.26
CA ALA A 12 2.62 14.34 -10.31
C ALA A 12 1.20 14.12 -9.79
N ASN A 13 1.02 13.96 -8.48
CA ASN A 13 -0.28 13.68 -7.89
C ASN A 13 -1.09 14.96 -7.68
N PRO A 14 -2.21 15.16 -8.42
CA PRO A 14 -3.01 16.38 -8.30
C PRO A 14 -3.73 16.50 -6.94
N LEU A 15 -3.86 15.40 -6.19
CA LEU A 15 -4.46 15.41 -4.86
C LEU A 15 -3.52 15.98 -3.79
N ARG A 16 -2.24 16.10 -4.09
CA ARG A 16 -1.30 16.84 -3.23
C ARG A 16 -1.27 18.30 -3.65
N GLY A 17 -1.40 19.18 -2.69
CA GLY A 17 -1.18 20.60 -2.90
C GLY A 17 0.28 20.94 -3.25
N LYS A 18 0.59 22.22 -3.35
CA LYS A 18 1.97 22.66 -3.57
C LYS A 18 2.85 22.16 -2.41
N PRO A 19 4.04 21.60 -2.72
CA PRO A 19 4.95 21.17 -1.67
C PRO A 19 5.41 22.37 -0.83
N ARG A 20 5.49 22.18 0.48
CA ARG A 20 5.93 23.24 1.40
C ARG A 20 7.41 23.59 1.27
N ARG A 21 8.21 22.64 0.83
CA ARG A 21 9.64 22.83 0.59
C ARG A 21 10.18 21.71 -0.30
N ILE A 22 11.02 22.06 -1.25
CA ILE A 22 11.82 21.12 -2.05
C ILE A 22 13.28 21.53 -1.91
N ILE A 23 14.14 20.60 -1.51
CA ILE A 23 15.59 20.74 -1.52
C ILE A 23 16.20 19.73 -2.49
N ALA A 24 17.14 20.17 -3.33
CA ALA A 24 17.74 19.25 -4.30
C ALA A 24 19.15 19.73 -4.71
N THR A 25 19.95 18.78 -5.20
CA THR A 25 21.19 19.14 -5.92
C THR A 25 20.86 19.87 -7.22
N ALA A 26 21.82 20.66 -7.75
CA ALA A 26 21.63 21.45 -8.96
C ALA A 26 21.14 20.62 -10.15
N ASP A 27 21.77 19.46 -10.40
CA ASP A 27 21.37 18.56 -11.49
C ASP A 27 19.96 18.02 -11.30
N ARG A 28 19.60 17.67 -10.07
CA ARG A 28 18.27 17.14 -9.75
C ARG A 28 17.20 18.23 -9.86
N ALA A 29 17.50 19.45 -9.43
CA ALA A 29 16.60 20.59 -9.60
C ALA A 29 16.32 20.87 -11.09
N LYS A 30 17.36 20.79 -11.94
CA LYS A 30 17.22 20.94 -13.39
C LYS A 30 16.30 19.85 -13.98
N GLN A 31 16.47 18.59 -13.58
CA GLN A 31 15.63 17.48 -14.06
C GLN A 31 14.16 17.64 -13.62
N LEU A 32 13.92 18.03 -12.36
CA LEU A 32 12.57 18.27 -11.85
C LEU A 32 11.90 19.43 -12.60
N ASN A 33 12.59 20.55 -12.81
CA ASN A 33 12.04 21.68 -13.55
C ASN A 33 11.76 21.36 -15.01
N ALA A 34 12.59 20.51 -15.64
CA ALA A 34 12.35 20.06 -17.02
C ALA A 34 11.08 19.20 -17.14
N ARG A 35 10.76 18.43 -16.10
CA ARG A 35 9.61 17.51 -16.10
C ARG A 35 8.30 18.15 -15.61
N PHE A 36 8.37 18.97 -14.58
CA PHE A 36 7.18 19.50 -13.86
C PHE A 36 6.99 21.01 -14.04
N GLY A 37 7.80 21.65 -14.89
CA GLY A 37 7.78 23.10 -15.04
C GLY A 37 8.54 23.80 -13.90
N ARG A 38 8.34 25.12 -13.79
CA ARG A 38 9.05 25.95 -12.80
C ARG A 38 8.60 25.65 -11.39
N LEU A 39 9.43 24.90 -10.66
CA LEU A 39 9.27 24.61 -9.23
C LEU A 39 10.16 25.53 -8.40
N GLU A 40 9.71 25.89 -7.20
CA GLU A 40 10.53 26.56 -6.19
C GLU A 40 11.42 25.51 -5.50
N VAL A 41 12.62 25.28 -6.04
CA VAL A 41 13.59 24.31 -5.52
C VAL A 41 14.75 25.05 -4.89
N GLU A 42 15.02 24.79 -3.63
CA GLU A 42 16.22 25.24 -2.94
C GLU A 42 17.40 24.35 -3.35
N ILE A 43 18.38 24.91 -4.05
CA ILE A 43 19.58 24.18 -4.48
C ILE A 43 20.55 24.09 -3.33
N VAL A 44 20.94 22.87 -2.96
CA VAL A 44 21.81 22.59 -1.81
C VAL A 44 22.83 21.49 -2.17
N GLU A 45 23.89 21.41 -1.35
CA GLU A 45 24.85 20.30 -1.45
C GLU A 45 24.27 19.00 -0.87
N PRO A 46 24.70 17.81 -1.34
CA PRO A 46 24.21 16.52 -0.84
C PRO A 46 24.26 16.38 0.68
N ARG A 47 25.31 16.86 1.33
CA ARG A 47 25.49 16.86 2.79
C ARG A 47 24.42 17.65 3.55
N ASP A 48 23.81 18.66 2.90
CA ASP A 48 22.78 19.46 3.54
C ASP A 48 21.43 18.71 3.48
N ILE A 49 21.23 17.90 2.44
CA ILE A 49 20.10 16.97 2.37
C ILE A 49 20.26 15.89 3.43
N ASP A 50 21.48 15.30 3.59
CA ASP A 50 21.76 14.31 4.64
C ASP A 50 21.44 14.85 6.04
N ARG A 51 21.78 16.11 6.32
CA ARG A 51 21.48 16.76 7.62
C ARG A 51 19.98 16.98 7.87
N ALA A 52 19.20 17.13 6.79
CA ALA A 52 17.76 17.36 6.88
C ALA A 52 16.94 16.07 7.00
N LEU A 53 17.57 14.90 6.87
CA LEU A 53 16.93 13.58 6.82
C LEU A 53 17.45 12.69 7.97
N PRO A 54 16.73 11.61 8.29
CA PRO A 54 17.22 10.60 9.21
C PRO A 54 18.55 9.98 8.74
N THR A 55 19.41 9.62 9.69
CA THR A 55 20.71 8.99 9.40
C THR A 55 20.53 7.76 8.50
N GLY A 56 21.34 7.67 7.45
CA GLY A 56 21.29 6.56 6.48
C GLY A 56 20.20 6.71 5.41
N ALA A 57 19.48 7.82 5.34
CA ALA A 57 18.48 8.05 4.30
C ALA A 57 19.13 8.17 2.91
N VAL A 58 18.78 7.29 1.99
CA VAL A 58 19.25 7.34 0.58
C VAL A 58 18.36 8.28 -0.25
N HIS A 59 18.71 9.56 -0.30
CA HIS A 59 17.89 10.62 -0.90
C HIS A 59 18.07 10.79 -2.41
N ASN A 60 19.16 10.31 -3.00
CA ASN A 60 19.44 10.44 -4.46
C ASN A 60 19.38 11.90 -4.97
N GLY A 61 19.83 12.85 -4.15
CA GLY A 61 19.93 14.26 -4.50
C GLY A 61 18.63 15.07 -4.37
N VAL A 62 17.57 14.53 -3.75
CA VAL A 62 16.31 15.27 -3.56
C VAL A 62 15.56 14.85 -2.30
N ALA A 63 15.00 15.85 -1.62
CA ALA A 63 14.02 15.67 -0.55
C ALA A 63 12.93 16.75 -0.66
N MET A 64 11.74 16.42 -0.18
CA MET A 64 10.56 17.29 -0.25
C MET A 64 9.73 17.16 1.01
N ARG A 65 9.12 18.26 1.43
CA ARG A 65 8.06 18.28 2.43
C ARG A 65 6.70 18.48 1.73
N PRO A 66 6.02 17.39 1.35
CA PRO A 66 4.72 17.49 0.69
C PRO A 66 3.63 17.81 1.71
N ASP A 67 2.47 18.22 1.24
CA ASP A 67 1.26 18.13 2.04
C ASP A 67 0.86 16.66 2.23
N PRO A 68 0.23 16.30 3.38
CA PRO A 68 -0.25 14.95 3.60
C PRO A 68 -1.34 14.58 2.58
N LEU A 69 -1.40 13.31 2.20
CA LEU A 69 -2.56 12.77 1.50
C LEU A 69 -3.70 12.58 2.50
N LEU A 70 -4.88 13.02 2.12
CA LEU A 70 -6.09 12.76 2.90
C LEU A 70 -6.57 11.33 2.62
N PRO A 71 -6.89 10.54 3.66
CA PRO A 71 -7.48 9.23 3.48
C PRO A 71 -8.90 9.37 2.94
N LEU A 72 -9.34 8.40 2.14
CA LEU A 72 -10.74 8.22 1.77
C LEU A 72 -11.52 7.62 2.95
N SER A 73 -12.84 7.77 2.94
CA SER A 73 -13.73 6.96 3.78
C SER A 73 -13.80 5.51 3.29
N ILE A 74 -14.37 4.61 4.09
CA ILE A 74 -14.57 3.21 3.68
C ILE A 74 -15.54 3.12 2.51
N GLU A 75 -16.56 3.95 2.51
CA GLU A 75 -17.56 4.03 1.46
C GLU A 75 -16.93 4.51 0.14
N GLU A 76 -16.10 5.55 0.18
CA GLU A 76 -15.42 6.08 -1.01
C GLU A 76 -14.43 5.08 -1.62
N ILE A 77 -13.65 4.37 -0.79
CA ILE A 77 -12.67 3.40 -1.28
C ILE A 77 -13.36 2.10 -1.74
N GLY A 78 -14.51 1.76 -1.17
CA GLY A 78 -15.28 0.56 -1.46
C GLY A 78 -16.24 0.67 -2.64
N ASP A 79 -16.60 1.87 -3.09
CA ASP A 79 -17.58 2.07 -4.18
C ASP A 79 -16.90 2.40 -5.54
N PRO A 80 -17.29 1.71 -6.62
CA PRO A 80 -18.11 0.50 -6.70
C PRO A 80 -17.35 -0.73 -6.17
N ALA A 81 -18.10 -1.73 -5.66
CA ALA A 81 -17.48 -2.98 -5.24
C ALA A 81 -16.90 -3.73 -6.44
N SER A 82 -15.59 -3.65 -6.60
CA SER A 82 -14.87 -4.31 -7.70
C SER A 82 -13.38 -4.41 -7.40
N GLY A 83 -12.73 -5.45 -7.88
CA GLY A 83 -11.29 -5.58 -7.74
C GLY A 83 -10.85 -6.15 -6.40
N VAL A 84 -9.69 -5.69 -5.94
CA VAL A 84 -9.06 -6.14 -4.70
C VAL A 84 -8.71 -4.95 -3.84
N LEU A 85 -9.09 -4.99 -2.56
CA LEU A 85 -8.59 -4.12 -1.50
C LEU A 85 -7.61 -4.90 -0.62
N VAL A 86 -6.63 -4.21 -0.06
CA VAL A 86 -5.73 -4.77 0.95
C VAL A 86 -6.00 -4.08 2.28
N MET A 87 -6.27 -4.84 3.34
CA MET A 87 -6.46 -4.32 4.69
C MET A 87 -5.33 -4.79 5.59
N LEU A 88 -4.71 -3.86 6.32
CA LEU A 88 -3.54 -4.14 7.16
C LEU A 88 -3.91 -4.06 8.65
N ASP A 89 -3.82 -5.22 9.33
CA ASP A 89 -4.05 -5.34 10.75
C ASP A 89 -2.71 -5.39 11.51
N GLN A 90 -2.38 -4.30 12.22
CA GLN A 90 -1.15 -4.17 13.04
C GLN A 90 0.15 -4.31 12.25
N VAL A 91 0.16 -4.03 10.96
CA VAL A 91 1.40 -3.94 10.16
C VAL A 91 1.99 -2.55 10.34
N THR A 92 3.03 -2.43 11.16
CA THR A 92 3.57 -1.16 11.63
C THR A 92 4.93 -0.79 11.03
N ASP A 93 5.65 -1.75 10.45
CA ASP A 93 6.95 -1.46 9.82
C ASP A 93 6.77 -0.67 8.52
N PRO A 94 7.38 0.55 8.41
CA PRO A 94 7.28 1.38 7.22
C PRO A 94 7.80 0.72 5.93
N GLN A 95 8.79 -0.19 6.04
CA GLN A 95 9.33 -0.89 4.88
C GLN A 95 8.32 -1.89 4.32
N ASN A 96 7.68 -2.67 5.21
CA ASN A 96 6.66 -3.62 4.83
C ASN A 96 5.42 -2.92 4.25
N VAL A 97 4.91 -1.89 4.91
CA VAL A 97 3.75 -1.14 4.40
C VAL A 97 4.07 -0.50 3.06
N GLY A 98 5.26 0.10 2.90
CA GLY A 98 5.70 0.66 1.62
C GLY A 98 5.81 -0.37 0.50
N ALA A 99 6.35 -1.57 0.80
CA ALA A 99 6.42 -2.68 -0.15
C ALA A 99 5.03 -3.20 -0.53
N ILE A 100 4.08 -3.24 0.42
CA ILE A 100 2.68 -3.60 0.15
C ILE A 100 2.03 -2.59 -0.79
N PHE A 101 2.18 -1.28 -0.57
CA PHE A 101 1.70 -0.26 -1.51
C PHE A 101 2.27 -0.46 -2.91
N ARG A 102 3.55 -0.79 -3.01
CA ARG A 102 4.20 -1.06 -4.30
C ARG A 102 3.61 -2.28 -4.99
N SER A 103 3.36 -3.37 -4.28
CA SER A 103 2.71 -4.56 -4.80
C SER A 103 1.26 -4.29 -5.18
N ALA A 104 0.53 -3.54 -4.36
CA ALA A 104 -0.83 -3.10 -4.65
C ALA A 104 -0.91 -2.31 -5.97
N ALA A 105 0.02 -1.38 -6.20
CA ALA A 105 0.11 -0.64 -7.45
C ALA A 105 0.47 -1.54 -8.65
N ALA A 106 1.39 -2.49 -8.46
CA ALA A 106 1.85 -3.38 -9.52
C ALA A 106 0.75 -4.36 -9.98
N PHE A 107 -0.07 -4.84 -9.06
CA PHE A 107 -1.14 -5.80 -9.32
C PHE A 107 -2.54 -5.17 -9.45
N GLY A 108 -2.61 -3.84 -9.56
CA GLY A 108 -3.86 -3.13 -9.81
C GLY A 108 -4.88 -3.23 -8.67
N ALA A 109 -4.42 -3.29 -7.43
CA ALA A 109 -5.31 -3.20 -6.29
C ALA A 109 -6.03 -1.85 -6.30
N ARG A 110 -7.28 -1.84 -5.86
CA ARG A 110 -8.12 -0.66 -5.79
C ARG A 110 -7.68 0.31 -4.70
N GLY A 111 -7.15 -0.21 -3.59
CA GLY A 111 -6.69 0.61 -2.49
C GLY A 111 -6.11 -0.19 -1.34
N VAL A 112 -5.59 0.53 -0.34
CA VAL A 112 -5.04 -0.02 0.90
C VAL A 112 -5.76 0.61 2.09
N ILE A 113 -6.26 -0.22 3.00
CA ILE A 113 -6.93 0.20 4.23
C ILE A 113 -5.96 0.01 5.39
N LEU A 114 -5.72 1.09 6.11
CA LEU A 114 -4.81 1.15 7.25
C LEU A 114 -5.59 1.41 8.54
N GLN A 115 -4.98 1.08 9.65
CA GLN A 115 -5.49 1.48 10.96
C GLN A 115 -4.96 2.87 11.32
N ASP A 116 -5.79 3.78 11.89
CA ASP A 116 -5.37 5.14 12.31
C ASP A 116 -4.22 5.08 13.30
N ARG A 117 -4.37 4.17 14.30
CA ARG A 117 -3.40 4.01 15.36
C ARG A 117 -2.33 3.02 14.93
N ASN A 118 -1.08 3.35 15.22
CA ASN A 118 0.11 2.55 14.94
C ASN A 118 0.48 2.38 13.45
N ALA A 119 -0.34 2.84 12.50
CA ALA A 119 0.09 2.85 11.10
C ALA A 119 1.23 3.86 10.90
N PRO A 120 2.26 3.52 10.14
CA PRO A 120 3.33 4.45 9.82
C PRO A 120 2.80 5.57 8.92
N ALA A 121 3.31 6.79 9.13
CA ALA A 121 2.97 7.91 8.25
C ALA A 121 3.32 7.59 6.78
N LEU A 122 2.43 7.95 5.84
CA LEU A 122 2.63 7.78 4.39
C LEU A 122 3.69 8.75 3.84
N ALA A 123 4.84 8.76 4.48
CA ALA A 123 5.97 9.64 4.23
C ALA A 123 7.29 8.91 4.56
N GLY A 124 8.41 9.61 4.47
CA GLY A 124 9.69 9.10 4.97
C GLY A 124 10.12 7.77 4.36
N ALA A 125 10.46 6.82 5.21
CA ALA A 125 10.94 5.48 4.83
C ALA A 125 9.86 4.69 4.07
N LEU A 126 8.59 4.79 4.47
CA LEU A 126 7.47 4.15 3.78
C LEU A 126 7.36 4.65 2.33
N ALA A 127 7.31 5.96 2.12
CA ALA A 127 7.20 6.52 0.78
C ALA A 127 8.42 6.16 -0.10
N LYS A 128 9.60 6.03 0.51
CA LYS A 128 10.81 5.57 -0.18
C LYS A 128 10.68 4.11 -0.60
N ALA A 129 10.22 3.22 0.28
CA ALA A 129 10.01 1.80 -0.02
C ALA A 129 8.91 1.58 -1.07
N ALA A 130 7.87 2.39 -1.03
CA ALA A 130 6.75 2.34 -1.97
C ALA A 130 7.11 2.81 -3.40
N VAL A 131 8.26 3.46 -3.61
CA VAL A 131 8.75 3.89 -4.95
C VAL A 131 7.69 4.70 -5.72
N GLY A 132 6.95 5.58 -5.02
CA GLY A 132 5.89 6.42 -5.58
C GLY A 132 4.48 5.79 -5.59
N ALA A 133 4.33 4.54 -5.18
CA ALA A 133 3.02 3.88 -5.16
C ALA A 133 2.02 4.52 -4.18
N VAL A 134 2.50 5.13 -3.08
CA VAL A 134 1.65 5.88 -2.12
C VAL A 134 0.84 6.98 -2.81
N ASP A 135 1.38 7.57 -3.87
CA ASP A 135 0.74 8.65 -4.63
C ASP A 135 -0.10 8.15 -5.81
N LYS A 136 -0.18 6.83 -6.00
CA LYS A 136 -0.93 6.18 -7.09
C LYS A 136 -2.10 5.35 -6.60
N ILE A 137 -1.96 4.76 -5.40
CA ILE A 137 -2.96 3.87 -4.83
C ILE A 137 -3.74 4.63 -3.76
N PRO A 138 -5.07 4.71 -3.86
CA PRO A 138 -5.92 5.26 -2.82
C PRO A 138 -5.73 4.54 -1.49
N HIS A 139 -5.91 5.25 -0.40
CA HIS A 139 -5.90 4.65 0.92
C HIS A 139 -7.04 5.16 1.78
N ALA A 140 -7.52 4.31 2.67
CA ALA A 140 -8.41 4.68 3.76
C ALA A 140 -7.69 4.46 5.10
N SER A 141 -8.09 5.23 6.11
CA SER A 141 -7.57 5.11 7.47
C SER A 141 -8.74 4.98 8.43
N VAL A 142 -8.77 3.90 9.23
CA VAL A 142 -9.89 3.57 10.08
C VAL A 142 -9.47 3.25 11.51
N THR A 143 -10.31 3.60 12.47
CA THR A 143 -10.06 3.30 13.89
C THR A 143 -10.36 1.83 14.20
N ASN A 144 -11.37 1.24 13.53
CA ASN A 144 -11.85 -0.13 13.78
C ASN A 144 -11.97 -0.92 12.48
N LEU A 145 -11.05 -1.89 12.29
CA LEU A 145 -11.01 -2.73 11.10
C LEU A 145 -12.22 -3.68 11.01
N SER A 146 -12.71 -4.24 12.13
CA SER A 146 -13.88 -5.13 12.13
C SER A 146 -15.13 -4.38 11.64
N ARG A 147 -15.35 -3.16 12.11
CA ARG A 147 -16.46 -2.33 11.62
C ARG A 147 -16.29 -1.94 10.15
N ALA A 148 -15.06 -1.70 9.70
CA ALA A 148 -14.79 -1.43 8.29
C ALA A 148 -15.10 -2.65 7.41
N LEU A 149 -14.81 -3.88 7.90
CA LEU A 149 -15.19 -5.12 7.22
C LEU A 149 -16.70 -5.30 7.14
N GLU A 150 -17.45 -4.99 8.21
CA GLU A 150 -18.93 -5.00 8.20
C GLU A 150 -19.48 -4.06 7.11
N THR A 151 -18.99 -2.80 7.06
CA THR A 151 -19.40 -1.84 6.03
C THR A 151 -19.07 -2.33 4.63
N LEU A 152 -17.89 -2.89 4.41
CA LEU A 152 -17.48 -3.44 3.12
C LEU A 152 -18.33 -4.66 2.71
N ALA A 153 -18.69 -5.53 3.66
CA ALA A 153 -19.58 -6.67 3.42
C ALA A 153 -20.98 -6.19 2.95
N GLU A 154 -21.55 -5.16 3.59
CA GLU A 154 -22.81 -4.53 3.16
C GLU A 154 -22.73 -3.93 1.74
N MET A 155 -21.53 -3.52 1.32
CA MET A 155 -21.27 -3.03 -0.03
C MET A 155 -21.01 -4.13 -1.05
N GLY A 156 -20.96 -5.40 -0.64
CA GLY A 156 -20.73 -6.56 -1.51
C GLY A 156 -19.27 -6.99 -1.65
N TRP A 157 -18.40 -6.58 -0.72
CA TRP A 157 -17.03 -7.08 -0.64
C TRP A 157 -16.95 -8.34 0.19
N ARG A 158 -16.13 -9.28 -0.24
CA ARG A 158 -15.82 -10.52 0.48
C ARG A 158 -14.45 -10.41 1.14
N ALA A 159 -14.38 -10.65 2.44
CA ALA A 159 -13.14 -10.57 3.22
C ALA A 159 -12.43 -11.92 3.31
N VAL A 160 -11.19 -11.99 2.85
CA VAL A 160 -10.30 -13.17 2.93
C VAL A 160 -9.14 -12.84 3.86
N GLY A 161 -9.15 -13.40 5.07
CA GLY A 161 -8.08 -13.24 6.04
C GLY A 161 -6.93 -14.21 5.78
N LEU A 162 -5.69 -13.70 5.69
CA LEU A 162 -4.52 -14.56 5.54
C LEU A 162 -4.01 -15.03 6.90
N ALA A 163 -4.04 -16.34 7.11
CA ALA A 163 -3.63 -17.01 8.33
C ALA A 163 -2.90 -18.32 8.00
N GLY A 164 -1.70 -18.51 8.57
CA GLY A 164 -0.87 -19.70 8.27
C GLY A 164 -1.52 -21.02 8.69
N GLU A 165 -2.32 -20.98 9.77
CA GLU A 165 -3.06 -22.12 10.33
C GLU A 165 -4.37 -22.44 9.60
N ALA A 166 -4.79 -21.63 8.62
CA ALA A 166 -6.01 -21.91 7.86
C ALA A 166 -5.97 -23.26 7.16
N THR A 167 -7.13 -23.87 7.00
CA THR A 167 -7.28 -25.15 6.28
C THR A 167 -7.18 -24.95 4.78
N ASP A 168 -7.88 -23.95 4.27
CA ASP A 168 -8.03 -23.70 2.85
C ASP A 168 -6.85 -22.91 2.26
N SER A 169 -6.50 -23.20 1.02
CA SER A 169 -5.52 -22.39 0.28
C SER A 169 -6.17 -21.14 -0.28
N LEU A 170 -5.40 -20.06 -0.44
CA LEU A 170 -5.90 -18.82 -1.03
C LEU A 170 -6.53 -19.06 -2.40
N GLU A 171 -5.89 -19.87 -3.25
CA GLU A 171 -6.40 -20.21 -4.56
C GLU A 171 -7.80 -20.86 -4.51
N SER A 172 -8.04 -21.74 -3.53
CA SER A 172 -9.30 -22.50 -3.43
C SER A 172 -10.49 -21.65 -2.97
N VAL A 173 -10.25 -20.52 -2.33
CA VAL A 173 -11.31 -19.64 -1.78
C VAL A 173 -11.65 -18.47 -2.69
N LEU A 174 -10.85 -18.18 -3.72
CA LEU A 174 -11.15 -17.13 -4.68
C LEU A 174 -12.29 -17.57 -5.62
N ASP A 175 -13.28 -16.70 -5.75
CA ASP A 175 -14.50 -16.95 -6.56
C ASP A 175 -14.80 -15.86 -7.60
N GLY A 176 -13.90 -14.87 -7.72
CA GLY A 176 -14.04 -13.71 -8.63
C GLY A 176 -14.83 -12.54 -8.07
N SER A 177 -15.44 -12.66 -6.89
CA SER A 177 -16.11 -11.53 -6.21
C SER A 177 -15.11 -10.43 -5.81
N PRO A 178 -15.60 -9.20 -5.59
CA PRO A 178 -14.80 -8.13 -5.01
C PRO A 178 -14.19 -8.59 -3.68
N THR A 179 -12.86 -8.55 -3.55
CA THR A 179 -12.17 -9.21 -2.43
C THR A 179 -11.37 -8.21 -1.60
N VAL A 180 -11.50 -8.30 -0.27
CA VAL A 180 -10.62 -7.64 0.69
C VAL A 180 -9.63 -8.67 1.21
N ILE A 181 -8.36 -8.56 0.85
CA ILE A 181 -7.28 -9.37 1.44
C ILE A 181 -6.87 -8.73 2.77
N VAL A 182 -7.10 -9.44 3.87
CA VAL A 182 -6.78 -8.96 5.22
C VAL A 182 -5.47 -9.59 5.69
N MET A 183 -4.49 -8.73 5.97
CA MET A 183 -3.13 -9.11 6.35
C MET A 183 -2.89 -8.80 7.82
N GLY A 184 -2.45 -9.78 8.58
CA GLY A 184 -2.04 -9.59 9.98
C GLY A 184 -0.57 -9.19 10.14
N SER A 185 -0.19 -8.87 11.39
CA SER A 185 1.20 -8.59 11.77
C SER A 185 2.09 -9.82 11.66
N GLU A 186 3.40 -9.58 11.54
CA GLU A 186 4.40 -10.65 11.62
C GLU A 186 4.41 -11.24 13.04
N GLY A 187 4.26 -12.55 13.14
CA GLY A 187 4.27 -13.31 14.40
C GLY A 187 2.90 -13.51 15.04
N GLU A 188 2.10 -12.45 15.25
CA GLU A 188 0.79 -12.58 15.90
C GLU A 188 -0.36 -12.85 14.90
N GLY A 189 -0.14 -12.58 13.61
CA GLY A 189 -1.17 -12.76 12.59
C GLY A 189 -2.31 -11.74 12.72
N LEU A 190 -3.53 -12.18 12.38
CA LEU A 190 -4.75 -11.39 12.50
C LEU A 190 -5.25 -11.37 13.95
N ARG A 191 -5.66 -10.21 14.44
CA ARG A 191 -6.34 -10.14 15.72
C ARG A 191 -7.67 -10.90 15.66
N ARG A 192 -8.05 -11.55 16.79
CA ARG A 192 -9.24 -12.38 16.90
C ARG A 192 -10.50 -11.73 16.31
N LEU A 193 -10.82 -10.50 16.69
CA LEU A 193 -12.03 -9.82 16.19
C LEU A 193 -11.96 -9.52 14.69
N VAL A 194 -10.78 -9.22 14.13
CA VAL A 194 -10.63 -9.01 12.70
C VAL A 194 -10.79 -10.34 11.94
N SER A 195 -10.20 -11.41 12.47
CA SER A 195 -10.33 -12.76 11.93
C SER A 195 -11.79 -13.25 11.92
N GLU A 196 -12.54 -13.00 12.99
CA GLU A 196 -13.96 -13.36 13.12
C GLU A 196 -14.87 -12.59 12.13
N HIS A 197 -14.43 -11.43 11.61
CA HIS A 197 -15.16 -10.65 10.61
C HIS A 197 -14.70 -10.93 9.18
N CYS A 198 -13.75 -11.83 8.97
CA CYS A 198 -13.44 -12.34 7.64
C CYS A 198 -14.46 -13.43 7.25
N ASP A 199 -14.90 -13.42 5.99
CA ASP A 199 -15.81 -14.45 5.47
C ASP A 199 -15.13 -15.82 5.41
N VAL A 200 -13.80 -15.82 5.20
CA VAL A 200 -12.99 -17.03 5.17
C VAL A 200 -11.54 -16.71 5.55
N LEU A 201 -10.91 -17.68 6.20
CA LEU A 201 -9.47 -17.68 6.41
C LEU A 201 -8.79 -18.58 5.38
N ALA A 202 -7.68 -18.11 4.83
CA ALA A 202 -6.92 -18.86 3.83
C ALA A 202 -5.42 -18.74 4.08
N LYS A 203 -4.69 -19.74 3.63
CA LYS A 203 -3.23 -19.75 3.70
C LYS A 203 -2.59 -19.71 2.32
N ILE A 204 -1.37 -19.20 2.25
CA ILE A 204 -0.47 -19.41 1.12
C ILE A 204 0.23 -20.77 1.36
N PRO A 205 0.06 -21.77 0.46
CA PRO A 205 0.73 -23.06 0.64
C PRO A 205 2.25 -22.93 0.63
N MET A 206 2.90 -23.45 1.66
CA MET A 206 4.35 -23.40 1.81
C MET A 206 4.93 -24.81 2.01
N PRO A 207 5.20 -25.55 0.91
CA PRO A 207 5.65 -26.94 0.98
C PRO A 207 7.06 -27.09 1.59
N GLY A 208 7.82 -26.00 1.71
CA GLY A 208 9.17 -25.98 2.31
C GLY A 208 9.23 -26.08 3.83
N GLY A 209 8.09 -26.24 4.54
CA GLY A 209 8.02 -26.43 5.98
C GLY A 209 8.25 -25.16 6.82
N PHE A 210 8.23 -23.98 6.20
CA PHE A 210 8.20 -22.70 6.92
C PHE A 210 6.80 -22.37 7.40
N GLU A 211 6.68 -21.83 8.61
CA GLU A 211 5.39 -21.44 9.19
C GLU A 211 4.86 -20.11 8.66
N SER A 212 5.77 -19.20 8.28
CA SER A 212 5.43 -17.87 7.78
C SER A 212 6.48 -17.32 6.82
N ILE A 213 6.08 -16.32 6.04
CA ILE A 213 6.96 -15.45 5.23
C ILE A 213 6.72 -14.00 5.60
N ASN A 214 7.65 -13.13 5.24
CA ASN A 214 7.48 -11.69 5.44
C ASN A 214 6.13 -11.20 4.89
N VAL A 215 5.43 -10.35 5.64
CA VAL A 215 4.07 -9.89 5.33
C VAL A 215 3.97 -9.20 3.98
N SER A 216 4.99 -8.46 3.55
CA SER A 216 4.96 -7.82 2.23
C SER A 216 5.12 -8.81 1.08
N ASN A 217 5.85 -9.90 1.28
CA ASN A 217 5.93 -11.01 0.33
C ASN A 217 4.59 -11.76 0.26
N ALA A 218 3.97 -12.04 1.41
CA ALA A 218 2.64 -12.63 1.46
C ALA A 218 1.59 -11.77 0.72
N ALA A 219 1.63 -10.45 0.92
CA ALA A 219 0.77 -9.52 0.20
C ALA A 219 0.98 -9.55 -1.32
N ALA A 220 2.24 -9.61 -1.77
CA ALA A 220 2.56 -9.68 -3.19
C ALA A 220 2.03 -10.98 -3.84
N ILE A 221 2.18 -12.11 -3.15
CA ILE A 221 1.66 -13.41 -3.60
C ILE A 221 0.13 -13.39 -3.65
N ALA A 222 -0.52 -12.88 -2.59
CA ALA A 222 -1.98 -12.83 -2.55
C ALA A 222 -2.56 -11.94 -3.65
N LEU A 223 -1.97 -10.78 -3.89
CA LEU A 223 -2.38 -9.86 -4.95
C LEU A 223 -2.15 -10.47 -6.34
N TYR A 224 -1.02 -11.14 -6.55
CA TYR A 224 -0.75 -11.86 -7.80
C TYR A 224 -1.80 -12.95 -8.05
N GLU A 225 -2.13 -13.74 -7.03
CA GLU A 225 -3.11 -14.82 -7.13
C GLU A 225 -4.50 -14.29 -7.47
N CYS A 226 -4.95 -13.23 -6.79
CA CYS A 226 -6.22 -12.56 -7.11
C CYS A 226 -6.25 -12.04 -8.56
N THR A 227 -5.14 -11.45 -9.03
CA THR A 227 -5.04 -10.93 -10.41
C THR A 227 -5.06 -12.07 -11.43
N ARG A 228 -4.31 -13.15 -11.16
CA ARG A 228 -4.27 -14.35 -12.00
C ARG A 228 -5.65 -14.98 -12.14
N PHE A 229 -6.36 -15.14 -11.03
CA PHE A 229 -7.68 -15.73 -11.00
C PHE A 229 -8.69 -14.93 -11.84
N ARG A 230 -8.69 -13.61 -11.72
CA ARG A 230 -9.58 -12.72 -12.47
C ARG A 230 -9.29 -12.75 -13.97
N ALA A 231 -8.02 -12.72 -14.38
CA ALA A 231 -7.64 -12.81 -15.78
C ALA A 231 -8.12 -14.12 -16.43
N GLN A 232 -8.15 -15.23 -15.69
CA GLN A 232 -8.67 -16.51 -16.18
C GLN A 232 -10.20 -16.46 -16.36
N GLY A 233 -10.94 -15.80 -15.49
CA GLY A 233 -12.40 -15.63 -15.57
C GLY A 233 -12.83 -14.79 -16.79
N GLU A 234 -12.09 -13.73 -17.12
CA GLU A 234 -12.38 -12.87 -18.27
C GLU A 234 -12.21 -13.61 -19.62
N VAL A 235 -11.26 -14.53 -19.72
CA VAL A 235 -11.03 -15.35 -20.96
C VAL A 235 -12.17 -16.34 -21.20
N VAL A 236 -12.83 -16.83 -20.14
CA VAL A 236 -13.94 -17.78 -20.25
C VAL A 236 -15.25 -17.08 -20.69
N THR A 237 -15.42 -15.81 -20.36
CA THR A 237 -16.65 -15.05 -20.67
C THR A 237 -16.67 -14.50 -22.11
N GLN A 238 -15.54 -14.52 -22.82
CA GLN A 238 -15.42 -14.03 -24.21
C GLN A 238 -15.53 -15.14 -25.27
N LYS A 239 -15.86 -16.36 -24.89
CA LYS A 239 -16.15 -17.50 -25.79
C LYS A 239 -17.64 -17.85 -25.75
#